data_0be9555dfa4256bb6a96aedc0bddf357
#
_entry.id   0be9555dfa4256bb6a96aedc0bddf357
#
_cell.length_a   1.000
_cell.length_b   1.000
_cell.length_c   1.000
_cell.angle_alpha   90.00
_cell.angle_beta   90.00
_cell.angle_gamma   90.00
#
_symmetry.space_group_name_H-M   'P 1'
#
loop_
_entity.id
_entity.type
_entity.pdbx_description
1 polymer ?
#
loop_
_entity_poly.entity_id
_entity_poly.type
_entity_poly.pdbx_seq_one_letter_code
_entity_poly.pdbx_strand_id
1 'polypeptide(L)'
;MKAVCIDGGATKVAGAIVEQLDNVTFRLNGDIIENRYKDHESFNHNFSSIDIDSQFKRLPINKDEKKQGAVYIKTIIATIDSLITNDPTLISIAMPGVKTKNKKGISVMANGPRIPNLIQEIKNCYGQSVKVLDIQSDAEMCAWGEEYAKNGALRSVSNAYYLGGGTGIADGLKLKDKIISFDKESDWIAKCWELKLENGNSLESLISMPGIINRNNSLDDICKNIGLFLFDRVCTILKGGSPKFKIGRPISDSHPFKGLLIERIVIGQRLAEFFGSESGDIHFTKIKDIFIEYCNNEDGLLKDSFNSKNIDQKILLSQLRESPIIGLGAKAYLSQ
;
A
#
# COMPACT_ATOMS: atom_id res chain seq x y z
N MET A 1 -13.56 23.06 -2.89
CA MET A 1 -12.10 22.88 -3.09
C MET A 1 -11.92 21.51 -3.77
N LYS A 2 -11.07 21.40 -4.80
CA LYS A 2 -10.80 20.12 -5.46
C LYS A 2 -9.46 19.57 -4.98
N ALA A 3 -9.35 18.25 -4.87
CA ALA A 3 -8.10 17.57 -4.54
C ALA A 3 -7.55 16.86 -5.79
N VAL A 4 -6.39 17.30 -6.27
CA VAL A 4 -5.59 16.58 -7.25
C VAL A 4 -4.78 15.54 -6.49
N CYS A 5 -5.04 14.28 -6.75
CA CYS A 5 -4.49 13.14 -6.03
C CYS A 5 -3.57 12.35 -6.96
N ILE A 6 -2.33 12.14 -6.54
CA ILE A 6 -1.27 11.52 -7.34
C ILE A 6 -0.76 10.27 -6.63
N ASP A 7 -0.97 9.13 -7.25
CA ASP A 7 -0.38 7.85 -6.87
C ASP A 7 0.90 7.64 -7.70
N GLY A 8 2.04 7.92 -7.09
CA GLY A 8 3.36 7.76 -7.71
C GLY A 8 3.90 6.38 -7.43
N GLY A 9 3.61 5.41 -8.28
CA GLY A 9 4.15 4.06 -8.18
C GLY A 9 5.63 3.96 -8.55
N ALA A 10 6.17 2.74 -8.58
CA ALA A 10 7.57 2.49 -8.95
C ALA A 10 7.84 2.70 -10.46
N THR A 11 6.84 2.52 -11.33
CA THR A 11 7.01 2.51 -12.79
C THR A 11 6.21 3.58 -13.51
N LYS A 12 5.18 4.12 -12.88
CA LYS A 12 4.28 5.13 -13.44
C LYS A 12 3.69 6.01 -12.35
N VAL A 13 3.14 7.11 -12.79
CA VAL A 13 2.31 8.01 -11.99
C VAL A 13 0.88 7.90 -12.49
N ALA A 14 -0.08 7.73 -11.58
CA ALA A 14 -1.50 7.84 -11.88
C ALA A 14 -2.08 9.01 -11.08
N GLY A 15 -2.91 9.83 -11.69
CA GLY A 15 -3.52 10.97 -11.03
C GLY A 15 -4.96 11.17 -11.43
N ALA A 16 -5.77 11.68 -10.51
CA ALA A 16 -7.13 12.11 -10.79
C ALA A 16 -7.58 13.19 -9.80
N ILE A 17 -8.67 13.86 -10.14
CA ILE A 17 -9.37 14.72 -9.20
C ILE A 17 -10.28 13.86 -8.35
N VAL A 18 -10.25 14.09 -7.03
CA VAL A 18 -11.17 13.45 -6.08
C VAL A 18 -12.12 14.50 -5.53
N GLU A 19 -13.39 14.15 -5.46
CA GLU A 19 -14.45 14.96 -4.84
C GLU A 19 -15.11 14.24 -3.69
N GLN A 20 -15.56 15.04 -2.74
CA GLN A 20 -16.36 14.58 -1.61
C GLN A 20 -17.83 14.54 -2.02
N LEU A 21 -18.52 13.41 -1.82
CA LEU A 21 -19.96 13.26 -2.07
C LEU A 21 -20.79 13.61 -0.84
N ASP A 22 -20.31 13.18 0.32
CA ASP A 22 -20.90 13.46 1.64
C ASP A 22 -19.78 13.47 2.68
N ASN A 23 -20.12 13.57 3.98
CA ASN A 23 -19.15 13.72 5.06
C ASN A 23 -18.08 12.61 5.11
N VAL A 24 -18.36 11.42 4.55
CA VAL A 24 -17.51 10.23 4.68
C VAL A 24 -17.37 9.44 3.37
N THR A 25 -17.82 9.99 2.24
CA THR A 25 -17.77 9.27 0.95
C THR A 25 -17.11 10.12 -0.11
N PHE A 26 -16.19 9.48 -0.83
CA PHE A 26 -15.38 10.13 -1.87
C PHE A 26 -15.41 9.30 -3.15
N ARG A 27 -15.22 9.98 -4.29
CA ARG A 27 -15.09 9.35 -5.61
C ARG A 27 -14.13 10.12 -6.52
N LEU A 28 -13.77 9.50 -7.61
CA LEU A 28 -13.13 10.21 -8.71
C LEU A 28 -14.09 11.19 -9.37
N ASN A 29 -13.56 12.33 -9.78
CA ASN A 29 -14.24 13.30 -10.63
C ASN A 29 -13.48 13.41 -11.95
N GLY A 30 -13.91 12.63 -12.95
CA GLY A 30 -13.24 12.48 -14.25
C GLY A 30 -12.34 11.25 -14.34
N ASP A 31 -11.56 11.19 -15.39
CA ASP A 31 -10.70 10.07 -15.73
C ASP A 31 -9.38 10.08 -14.97
N ILE A 32 -8.75 8.91 -14.86
CA ILE A 32 -7.39 8.75 -14.36
C ILE A 32 -6.41 9.05 -15.48
N ILE A 33 -5.47 9.95 -15.24
CA ILE A 33 -4.35 10.21 -16.11
C ILE A 33 -3.15 9.39 -15.68
N GLU A 34 -2.57 8.61 -16.58
CA GLU A 34 -1.38 7.80 -16.31
C GLU A 34 -0.20 8.26 -17.18
N ASN A 35 0.94 8.49 -16.56
CA ASN A 35 2.21 8.77 -17.20
C ASN A 35 3.28 7.80 -16.72
N ARG A 36 4.01 7.16 -17.63
CA ARG A 36 5.09 6.24 -17.30
C ARG A 36 6.42 6.97 -17.25
N TYR A 37 7.23 6.74 -16.23
CA TYR A 37 8.56 7.36 -16.13
C TYR A 37 9.46 7.04 -17.33
N LYS A 38 9.36 5.80 -17.85
CA LYS A 38 10.18 5.33 -18.98
C LYS A 38 9.89 6.05 -20.31
N ASP A 39 8.74 6.70 -20.42
CA ASP A 39 8.35 7.44 -21.63
C ASP A 39 8.92 8.87 -21.65
N HIS A 40 9.54 9.31 -20.56
CA HIS A 40 10.26 10.57 -20.49
C HIS A 40 11.61 10.47 -21.20
N GLU A 41 11.94 11.42 -22.11
CA GLU A 41 13.15 11.43 -22.95
C GLU A 41 14.47 11.26 -22.17
N SER A 42 14.53 11.78 -20.94
CA SER A 42 15.71 11.73 -20.08
C SER A 42 15.71 10.52 -19.13
N PHE A 43 14.80 9.55 -19.31
CA PHE A 43 14.76 8.37 -18.44
C PHE A 43 15.98 7.49 -18.67
N ASN A 44 16.68 7.15 -17.58
CA ASN A 44 17.82 6.24 -17.66
C ASN A 44 17.35 4.79 -17.50
N HIS A 45 17.26 4.04 -18.61
CA HIS A 45 16.87 2.63 -18.62
C HIS A 45 17.86 1.71 -17.89
N ASN A 46 19.10 2.15 -17.70
CA ASN A 46 20.15 1.40 -17.00
C ASN A 46 20.26 1.83 -15.53
N PHE A 47 19.38 2.70 -15.04
CA PHE A 47 19.38 3.11 -13.63
C PHE A 47 19.05 1.91 -12.74
N SER A 48 19.90 1.70 -11.73
CA SER A 48 19.64 0.77 -10.64
C SER A 48 19.76 1.51 -9.31
N SER A 49 18.77 1.32 -8.45
CA SER A 49 18.82 1.86 -7.08
C SER A 49 20.00 1.24 -6.33
N ILE A 50 20.69 2.03 -5.52
CA ILE A 50 21.65 1.46 -4.56
C ILE A 50 20.89 0.57 -3.55
N ASP A 51 21.59 -0.39 -2.95
CA ASP A 51 20.97 -1.31 -2.00
C ASP A 51 20.32 -0.56 -0.81
N ILE A 52 19.30 -1.17 -0.23
CA ILE A 52 18.48 -0.57 0.82
C ILE A 52 19.31 -0.25 2.07
N ASP A 53 20.25 -1.13 2.46
CA ASP A 53 21.08 -0.93 3.64
C ASP A 53 21.99 0.30 3.48
N SER A 54 22.55 0.51 2.28
CA SER A 54 23.29 1.72 1.93
C SER A 54 22.43 2.97 1.98
N GLN A 55 21.17 2.89 1.55
CA GLN A 55 20.23 4.00 1.64
C GLN A 55 19.90 4.35 3.11
N PHE A 56 19.69 3.35 3.97
CA PHE A 56 19.48 3.56 5.41
C PHE A 56 20.69 4.19 6.11
N LYS A 57 21.92 3.87 5.67
CA LYS A 57 23.16 4.53 6.10
C LYS A 57 23.30 5.96 5.57
N ARG A 58 22.32 6.45 4.82
CA ARG A 58 22.25 7.81 4.25
C ARG A 58 23.44 8.17 3.38
N LEU A 59 23.93 7.20 2.59
CA LEU A 59 24.96 7.50 1.58
C LEU A 59 24.48 8.63 0.66
N PRO A 60 25.38 9.51 0.22
CA PRO A 60 25.04 10.62 -0.67
C PRO A 60 24.33 10.15 -1.94
N ILE A 61 23.35 10.93 -2.39
CA ILE A 61 22.66 10.70 -3.66
C ILE A 61 23.65 11.01 -4.79
N ASN A 62 23.93 10.05 -5.63
CA ASN A 62 24.84 10.20 -6.75
C ASN A 62 24.21 10.97 -7.93
N LYS A 63 25.00 11.29 -8.95
CA LYS A 63 24.58 12.10 -10.10
C LYS A 63 23.48 11.42 -10.92
N ASP A 64 23.56 10.10 -11.10
CA ASP A 64 22.58 9.36 -11.91
C ASP A 64 21.26 9.19 -11.18
N GLU A 65 21.30 8.97 -9.86
CA GLU A 65 20.12 8.96 -9.01
C GLU A 65 19.43 10.33 -8.98
N LYS A 66 20.18 11.44 -8.93
CA LYS A 66 19.63 12.79 -9.04
C LYS A 66 18.94 13.03 -10.39
N LYS A 67 19.55 12.59 -11.50
CA LYS A 67 18.94 12.71 -12.83
C LYS A 67 17.65 11.89 -12.92
N GLN A 68 17.67 10.66 -12.44
CA GLN A 68 16.49 9.82 -12.43
C GLN A 68 15.38 10.40 -11.53
N GLY A 69 15.74 10.95 -10.37
CA GLY A 69 14.81 11.67 -9.48
C GLY A 69 14.15 12.87 -10.16
N ALA A 70 14.90 13.61 -10.97
CA ALA A 70 14.35 14.71 -11.74
C ALA A 70 13.32 14.25 -12.79
N VAL A 71 13.50 13.09 -13.41
CA VAL A 71 12.50 12.47 -14.29
C VAL A 71 11.20 12.16 -13.55
N TYR A 72 11.31 11.56 -12.35
CA TYR A 72 10.13 11.27 -11.52
C TYR A 72 9.38 12.55 -11.16
N ILE A 73 10.09 13.60 -10.73
CA ILE A 73 9.49 14.91 -10.39
C ILE A 73 8.76 15.49 -11.62
N LYS A 74 9.41 15.54 -12.78
CA LYS A 74 8.82 16.08 -14.00
C LYS A 74 7.58 15.31 -14.46
N THR A 75 7.61 13.97 -14.35
CA THR A 75 6.45 13.13 -14.68
C THR A 75 5.28 13.39 -13.72
N ILE A 76 5.54 13.56 -12.41
CA ILE A 76 4.53 13.95 -11.43
C ILE A 76 3.95 15.32 -11.77
N ILE A 77 4.78 16.30 -12.05
CA ILE A 77 4.35 17.67 -12.43
C ILE A 77 3.49 17.62 -13.69
N ALA A 78 3.91 16.92 -14.74
CA ALA A 78 3.13 16.79 -15.98
C ALA A 78 1.75 16.16 -15.73
N THR A 79 1.67 15.18 -14.79
CA THR A 79 0.38 14.59 -14.40
C THR A 79 -0.49 15.61 -13.65
N ILE A 80 0.09 16.39 -12.75
CA ILE A 80 -0.61 17.46 -12.03
C ILE A 80 -1.11 18.52 -12.99
N ASP A 81 -0.27 18.99 -13.95
CA ASP A 81 -0.61 20.01 -14.94
C ASP A 81 -1.81 19.62 -15.80
N SER A 82 -1.94 18.32 -16.09
CA SER A 82 -3.08 17.79 -16.84
C SER A 82 -4.40 17.76 -16.04
N LEU A 83 -4.33 17.92 -14.71
CA LEU A 83 -5.48 17.82 -13.79
C LEU A 83 -5.83 19.16 -13.13
N ILE A 84 -4.88 20.07 -13.02
CA ILE A 84 -5.06 21.33 -12.31
C ILE A 84 -6.03 22.23 -13.06
N THR A 85 -6.92 22.89 -12.34
CA THR A 85 -7.86 23.90 -12.85
C THR A 85 -7.56 25.25 -12.19
N ASN A 86 -8.25 26.30 -12.61
CA ASN A 86 -8.09 27.65 -12.02
C ASN A 86 -8.68 27.77 -10.59
N ASP A 87 -9.32 26.72 -10.07
CA ASP A 87 -9.87 26.72 -8.71
C ASP A 87 -8.77 26.49 -7.67
N PRO A 88 -8.95 26.96 -6.42
CA PRO A 88 -8.08 26.59 -5.30
C PRO A 88 -7.95 25.06 -5.19
N THR A 89 -6.73 24.57 -5.31
CA THR A 89 -6.45 23.15 -5.43
C THR A 89 -5.58 22.66 -4.29
N LEU A 90 -5.95 21.49 -3.73
CA LEU A 90 -5.07 20.70 -2.90
C LEU A 90 -4.32 19.70 -3.77
N ILE A 91 -3.03 19.54 -3.57
CA ILE A 91 -2.27 18.45 -4.16
C ILE A 91 -1.90 17.46 -3.06
N SER A 92 -2.32 16.21 -3.21
CA SER A 92 -2.02 15.10 -2.31
C SER A 92 -1.29 14.00 -3.08
N ILE A 93 -0.15 13.53 -2.56
CA ILE A 93 0.74 12.62 -3.28
C ILE A 93 1.05 11.43 -2.39
N ALA A 94 0.87 10.21 -2.92
CA ALA A 94 1.41 8.99 -2.36
C ALA A 94 2.63 8.53 -3.14
N MET A 95 3.61 7.98 -2.45
CA MET A 95 4.80 7.38 -3.05
C MET A 95 5.21 6.13 -2.25
N PRO A 96 5.78 5.11 -2.88
CA PRO A 96 6.40 4.00 -2.17
C PRO A 96 7.68 4.43 -1.44
N GLY A 97 8.19 3.56 -0.60
CA GLY A 97 9.45 3.76 0.12
C GLY A 97 9.30 4.53 1.43
N VAL A 98 10.45 4.76 2.09
CA VAL A 98 10.53 5.45 3.39
C VAL A 98 10.57 6.96 3.19
N LYS A 99 9.66 7.66 3.83
CA LYS A 99 9.59 9.13 3.77
C LYS A 99 10.70 9.78 4.60
N THR A 100 11.09 10.99 4.24
CA THR A 100 11.93 11.82 5.10
C THR A 100 11.20 12.13 6.41
N LYS A 101 11.92 12.47 7.51
CA LYS A 101 11.32 12.78 8.82
C LYS A 101 10.23 13.85 8.74
N ASN A 102 10.41 14.84 7.87
CA ASN A 102 9.45 15.93 7.67
C ASN A 102 8.37 15.60 6.62
N LYS A 103 8.33 14.35 6.09
CA LYS A 103 7.40 13.89 5.05
C LYS A 103 7.37 14.72 3.76
N LYS A 104 8.49 15.40 3.45
CA LYS A 104 8.62 16.24 2.24
C LYS A 104 9.32 15.53 1.07
N GLY A 105 9.79 14.31 1.28
CA GLY A 105 10.50 13.53 0.26
C GLY A 105 10.63 12.07 0.62
N ILE A 106 11.35 11.34 -0.23
CA ILE A 106 11.63 9.92 -0.11
C ILE A 106 13.10 9.73 0.23
N SER A 107 13.39 9.09 1.36
CA SER A 107 14.75 8.83 1.85
C SER A 107 15.27 7.44 1.51
N VAL A 108 14.37 6.44 1.32
CA VAL A 108 14.71 5.07 0.89
C VAL A 108 13.66 4.62 -0.13
N MET A 109 14.12 4.10 -1.28
CA MET A 109 13.26 3.57 -2.32
C MET A 109 13.92 2.36 -3.01
N ALA A 110 13.33 1.19 -2.88
CA ALA A 110 13.89 -0.05 -3.43
C ALA A 110 13.93 -0.05 -4.96
N ASN A 111 12.84 0.39 -5.60
CA ASN A 111 12.64 0.29 -7.04
C ASN A 111 12.53 1.68 -7.70
N GLY A 112 13.44 2.60 -7.34
CA GLY A 112 13.45 3.96 -7.87
C GLY A 112 14.47 4.86 -7.17
N PRO A 113 14.59 6.13 -7.58
CA PRO A 113 15.51 7.08 -7.00
C PRO A 113 14.99 7.62 -5.66
N ARG A 114 15.88 7.94 -4.73
CA ARG A 114 15.56 8.77 -3.56
C ARG A 114 15.31 10.22 -4.00
N ILE A 115 14.24 10.83 -3.49
CA ILE A 115 13.84 12.20 -3.84
C ILE A 115 13.50 12.96 -2.54
N PRO A 116 14.50 13.37 -1.74
CA PRO A 116 14.27 13.92 -0.40
C PRO A 116 13.57 15.28 -0.39
N ASN A 117 13.56 15.99 -1.51
CA ASN A 117 13.00 17.32 -1.68
C ASN A 117 11.76 17.38 -2.60
N LEU A 118 11.09 16.25 -2.86
CA LEU A 118 9.98 16.13 -3.81
C LEU A 118 8.91 17.24 -3.63
N ILE A 119 8.42 17.44 -2.42
CA ILE A 119 7.39 18.46 -2.15
C ILE A 119 7.89 19.88 -2.42
N GLN A 120 9.18 20.15 -2.12
CA GLN A 120 9.75 21.47 -2.38
C GLN A 120 9.83 21.75 -3.88
N GLU A 121 10.25 20.77 -4.69
CA GLU A 121 10.30 20.90 -6.14
C GLU A 121 8.91 21.18 -6.75
N ILE A 122 7.89 20.45 -6.27
CA ILE A 122 6.52 20.69 -6.72
C ILE A 122 6.03 22.08 -6.30
N LYS A 123 6.27 22.50 -5.06
CA LYS A 123 5.92 23.85 -4.60
C LYS A 123 6.59 24.96 -5.40
N ASN A 124 7.81 24.76 -5.83
CA ASN A 124 8.54 25.73 -6.67
C ASN A 124 7.85 25.95 -8.03
N CYS A 125 7.16 24.91 -8.57
CA CYS A 125 6.44 25.04 -9.85
C CYS A 125 5.11 25.80 -9.71
N TYR A 126 4.39 25.64 -8.58
CA TYR A 126 3.02 26.19 -8.44
C TYR A 126 2.94 27.40 -7.50
N GLY A 127 4.01 27.70 -6.78
CA GLY A 127 4.03 28.82 -5.83
C GLY A 127 3.00 28.65 -4.71
N GLN A 128 2.36 29.77 -4.32
CA GLN A 128 1.37 29.80 -3.23
C GLN A 128 -0.08 29.56 -3.72
N SER A 129 -0.29 29.45 -5.02
CA SER A 129 -1.63 29.22 -5.59
C SER A 129 -2.20 27.85 -5.28
N VAL A 130 -1.35 26.90 -4.85
CA VAL A 130 -1.71 25.51 -4.59
C VAL A 130 -1.18 25.06 -3.23
N LYS A 131 -2.02 24.39 -2.45
CA LYS A 131 -1.60 23.76 -1.18
C LYS A 131 -1.12 22.34 -1.45
N VAL A 132 0.19 22.11 -1.42
CA VAL A 132 0.79 20.78 -1.53
C VAL A 132 0.93 20.17 -0.14
N LEU A 133 0.32 19.00 0.05
CA LEU A 133 0.31 18.27 1.32
C LEU A 133 1.59 17.43 1.51
N ASP A 134 1.75 16.88 2.71
CA ASP A 134 2.82 15.94 3.01
C ASP A 134 2.65 14.62 2.24
N ILE A 135 3.76 13.98 1.88
CA ILE A 135 3.73 12.70 1.15
C ILE A 135 3.10 11.63 2.02
N GLN A 136 2.19 10.87 1.43
CA GLN A 136 1.50 9.76 2.06
C GLN A 136 2.14 8.42 1.67
N SER A 137 1.85 7.37 2.46
CA SER A 137 2.16 5.99 2.09
C SER A 137 1.14 5.49 1.07
N ASP A 138 1.59 4.97 -0.07
CA ASP A 138 0.75 4.32 -1.08
C ASP A 138 -0.08 3.18 -0.47
N ALA A 139 0.54 2.35 0.37
CA ALA A 139 -0.12 1.26 1.07
C ALA A 139 -1.25 1.73 2.01
N GLU A 140 -0.99 2.76 2.85
CA GLU A 140 -2.00 3.33 3.73
C GLU A 140 -3.15 3.95 2.93
N MET A 141 -2.85 4.57 1.78
CA MET A 141 -3.88 5.18 0.93
C MET A 141 -4.80 4.15 0.28
N CYS A 142 -4.34 2.94 0.00
CA CYS A 142 -5.23 1.85 -0.42
C CYS A 142 -6.31 1.58 0.64
N ALA A 143 -5.93 1.44 1.91
CA ALA A 143 -6.90 1.22 3.00
C ALA A 143 -7.84 2.42 3.19
N TRP A 144 -7.33 3.66 3.06
CA TRP A 144 -8.17 4.85 3.05
C TRP A 144 -9.19 4.84 1.91
N GLY A 145 -8.80 4.42 0.70
CA GLY A 145 -9.71 4.28 -0.43
C GLY A 145 -10.79 3.24 -0.17
N GLU A 146 -10.41 2.08 0.35
CA GLU A 146 -11.35 1.01 0.69
C GLU A 146 -12.30 1.38 1.84
N GLU A 147 -11.94 2.31 2.70
CA GLU A 147 -12.82 2.83 3.74
C GLU A 147 -13.77 3.90 3.22
N TYR A 148 -13.27 4.83 2.39
CA TYR A 148 -13.99 6.05 2.07
C TYR A 148 -14.59 6.09 0.66
N ALA A 149 -14.27 5.16 -0.24
CA ALA A 149 -14.97 5.03 -1.51
C ALA A 149 -16.40 4.50 -1.30
N LYS A 150 -17.34 4.89 -2.17
CA LYS A 150 -18.76 4.48 -2.08
C LYS A 150 -18.93 2.95 -1.99
N ASN A 151 -18.13 2.21 -2.75
CA ASN A 151 -18.13 0.74 -2.83
C ASN A 151 -16.89 0.11 -2.16
N GLY A 152 -16.26 0.83 -1.24
CA GLY A 152 -15.07 0.35 -0.56
C GLY A 152 -15.34 -0.82 0.38
N ALA A 153 -14.45 -1.79 0.35
CA ALA A 153 -14.64 -3.07 1.04
C ALA A 153 -14.31 -3.02 2.54
N LEU A 154 -13.67 -1.96 3.05
CA LEU A 154 -13.43 -1.77 4.49
C LEU A 154 -14.57 -1.03 5.21
N ARG A 155 -15.54 -0.50 4.46
CA ARG A 155 -16.75 0.09 5.06
C ARG A 155 -17.52 -0.96 5.83
N SER A 156 -18.30 -0.53 6.81
CA SER A 156 -19.22 -1.37 7.59
C SER A 156 -18.60 -2.44 8.51
N VAL A 157 -17.27 -2.44 8.71
CA VAL A 157 -16.59 -3.25 9.72
C VAL A 157 -15.63 -2.37 10.50
N SER A 158 -15.46 -2.65 11.80
CA SER A 158 -14.60 -1.82 12.66
C SER A 158 -13.13 -2.22 12.60
N ASN A 159 -12.85 -3.50 12.32
CA ASN A 159 -11.49 -4.04 12.28
C ASN A 159 -11.28 -4.80 10.98
N ALA A 160 -10.36 -4.34 10.15
CA ALA A 160 -10.09 -4.97 8.87
C ALA A 160 -8.59 -4.88 8.50
N TYR A 161 -8.15 -5.85 7.71
CA TYR A 161 -6.82 -5.87 7.13
C TYR A 161 -6.92 -5.80 5.59
N TYR A 162 -6.07 -5.00 4.98
CA TYR A 162 -5.94 -4.87 3.53
C TYR A 162 -4.57 -5.37 3.08
N LEU A 163 -4.55 -6.22 2.06
CA LEU A 163 -3.36 -6.70 1.39
C LEU A 163 -3.41 -6.29 -0.09
N GLY A 164 -2.69 -5.26 -0.48
CA GLY A 164 -2.52 -4.88 -1.88
C GLY A 164 -1.23 -5.44 -2.46
N GLY A 165 -1.24 -5.77 -3.74
CA GLY A 165 -0.04 -6.24 -4.41
C GLY A 165 0.11 -5.70 -5.83
N GLY A 166 1.31 -5.26 -6.13
CA GLY A 166 1.77 -4.81 -7.41
C GLY A 166 3.23 -5.21 -7.60
N THR A 167 4.12 -4.25 -7.86
CA THR A 167 5.57 -4.48 -7.87
C THR A 167 6.08 -4.89 -6.49
N GLY A 168 5.48 -4.37 -5.43
CA GLY A 168 5.66 -4.77 -4.04
C GLY A 168 4.33 -5.08 -3.39
N ILE A 169 4.31 -5.20 -2.06
CA ILE A 169 3.14 -5.45 -1.24
C ILE A 169 2.77 -4.19 -0.44
N ALA A 170 1.48 -3.88 -0.43
CA ALA A 170 0.88 -2.79 0.31
C ALA A 170 0.05 -3.33 1.48
N ASP A 171 0.44 -2.98 2.70
CA ASP A 171 -0.29 -3.31 3.93
C ASP A 171 -1.21 -2.15 4.33
N GLY A 172 -2.46 -2.44 4.65
CA GLY A 172 -3.41 -1.50 5.23
C GLY A 172 -4.13 -2.10 6.43
N LEU A 173 -4.42 -1.28 7.43
CA LEU A 173 -5.02 -1.75 8.67
C LEU A 173 -6.09 -0.76 9.15
N LYS A 174 -7.28 -1.26 9.48
CA LYS A 174 -8.34 -0.54 10.16
C LYS A 174 -8.61 -1.20 11.52
N LEU A 175 -8.55 -0.43 12.60
CA LEU A 175 -8.87 -0.90 13.96
C LEU A 175 -9.71 0.15 14.68
N LYS A 176 -10.79 -0.29 15.31
CA LYS A 176 -11.76 0.59 16.01
C LYS A 176 -12.20 1.75 15.12
N ASP A 177 -12.61 1.44 13.89
CA ASP A 177 -13.09 2.38 12.87
C ASP A 177 -12.05 3.41 12.38
N LYS A 178 -10.76 3.21 12.67
CA LYS A 178 -9.69 4.13 12.27
C LYS A 178 -8.65 3.42 11.40
N ILE A 179 -8.23 4.07 10.32
CA ILE A 179 -7.08 3.61 9.55
C ILE A 179 -5.81 3.87 10.35
N ILE A 180 -5.05 2.79 10.58
CA ILE A 180 -3.85 2.76 11.40
C ILE A 180 -2.62 2.95 10.51
N SER A 181 -1.74 3.85 10.90
CA SER A 181 -0.48 4.06 10.20
C SER A 181 0.59 3.09 10.69
N PHE A 182 1.06 2.18 9.86
CA PHE A 182 2.15 1.27 10.18
C PHE A 182 3.44 2.01 10.61
N ASP A 183 3.69 3.21 10.08
CA ASP A 183 4.87 4.01 10.47
C ASP A 183 4.80 4.49 11.93
N LYS A 184 3.58 4.75 12.45
CA LYS A 184 3.37 5.15 13.84
C LYS A 184 3.33 3.97 14.80
N GLU A 185 2.91 2.82 14.31
CA GLU A 185 2.70 1.60 15.08
C GLU A 185 3.84 0.59 14.88
N SER A 186 4.98 1.05 14.36
CA SER A 186 6.10 0.19 13.96
C SER A 186 6.75 -0.57 15.11
N ASP A 187 6.54 -0.19 16.36
CA ASP A 187 7.05 -0.86 17.55
C ASP A 187 6.35 -2.21 17.84
N TRP A 188 5.14 -2.44 17.34
CA TRP A 188 4.42 -3.70 17.56
C TRP A 188 3.97 -4.42 16.27
N ILE A 189 3.96 -3.75 15.11
CA ILE A 189 3.61 -4.39 13.84
C ILE A 189 4.68 -4.08 12.78
N ALA A 190 5.10 -5.11 12.05
CA ALA A 190 6.03 -4.98 10.93
C ALA A 190 5.26 -4.92 9.60
N LYS A 191 5.76 -4.15 8.63
CA LYS A 191 5.24 -4.18 7.25
C LYS A 191 5.60 -5.49 6.57
N CYS A 192 4.86 -5.88 5.52
CA CYS A 192 5.10 -7.13 4.80
C CYS A 192 6.55 -7.25 4.29
N TRP A 193 7.15 -6.18 3.79
CA TRP A 193 8.52 -6.19 3.28
C TRP A 193 9.60 -6.45 4.35
N GLU A 194 9.27 -6.25 5.64
CA GLU A 194 10.17 -6.56 6.78
C GLU A 194 10.13 -8.05 7.16
N LEU A 195 9.10 -8.79 6.70
CA LEU A 195 8.88 -10.18 7.06
C LEU A 195 9.75 -11.11 6.23
N LYS A 196 10.34 -12.09 6.90
CA LYS A 196 11.19 -13.11 6.29
C LYS A 196 10.65 -14.50 6.59
N LEU A 197 10.72 -15.35 5.57
CA LEU A 197 10.49 -16.79 5.70
C LEU A 197 11.56 -17.46 6.57
N GLU A 198 11.35 -18.71 6.97
CA GLU A 198 12.33 -19.47 7.75
C GLU A 198 13.70 -19.57 7.08
N ASN A 199 13.72 -19.69 5.76
CA ASN A 199 14.94 -19.74 4.95
C ASN A 199 15.63 -18.38 4.78
N GLY A 200 15.07 -17.29 5.37
CA GLY A 200 15.61 -15.92 5.31
C GLY A 200 15.19 -15.11 4.09
N ASN A 201 14.47 -15.69 3.14
CA ASN A 201 13.96 -14.97 1.98
C ASN A 201 12.86 -13.98 2.37
N SER A 202 12.74 -12.88 1.62
CA SER A 202 11.67 -11.89 1.81
C SER A 202 10.31 -12.49 1.45
N LEU A 203 9.34 -12.34 2.35
CA LEU A 203 7.96 -12.72 2.07
C LEU A 203 7.39 -11.90 0.90
N GLU A 204 7.63 -10.59 0.87
CA GLU A 204 7.18 -9.72 -0.21
C GLU A 204 7.69 -10.20 -1.57
N SER A 205 8.96 -10.60 -1.68
CA SER A 205 9.52 -11.08 -2.94
C SER A 205 8.83 -12.34 -3.48
N LEU A 206 8.22 -13.13 -2.59
CA LEU A 206 7.49 -14.34 -2.96
C LEU A 206 6.04 -14.03 -3.36
N ILE A 207 5.32 -13.21 -2.59
CA ILE A 207 3.88 -13.01 -2.75
C ILE A 207 3.50 -11.77 -3.59
N SER A 208 4.46 -10.93 -4.00
CA SER A 208 4.22 -9.83 -4.94
C SER A 208 4.01 -10.34 -6.37
N MET A 209 3.46 -9.50 -7.26
CA MET A 209 3.24 -9.90 -8.65
C MET A 209 4.48 -10.41 -9.37
N PRO A 210 5.69 -9.81 -9.22
CA PRO A 210 6.91 -10.41 -9.74
C PRO A 210 7.18 -11.81 -9.19
N GLY A 211 6.94 -12.05 -7.90
CA GLY A 211 7.09 -13.37 -7.28
C GLY A 211 6.11 -14.41 -7.85
N ILE A 212 4.86 -14.01 -8.07
CA ILE A 212 3.80 -14.85 -8.63
C ILE A 212 4.08 -15.20 -10.10
N ILE A 213 4.55 -14.23 -10.89
CA ILE A 213 4.83 -14.43 -12.33
C ILE A 213 6.13 -15.21 -12.53
N ASN A 214 7.06 -15.13 -11.58
CA ASN A 214 8.32 -15.85 -11.64
C ASN A 214 8.08 -17.36 -11.40
N ARG A 215 8.19 -18.15 -12.46
CA ARG A 215 7.95 -19.60 -12.46
C ARG A 215 8.89 -20.43 -11.57
N ASN A 216 9.85 -19.81 -10.87
CA ASN A 216 10.70 -20.50 -9.91
C ASN A 216 9.99 -20.90 -8.62
N ASN A 217 8.83 -20.30 -8.33
CA ASN A 217 7.99 -20.65 -7.19
C ASN A 217 6.72 -21.35 -7.67
N SER A 218 6.30 -22.39 -6.98
CA SER A 218 5.00 -23.01 -7.27
C SER A 218 3.88 -22.07 -6.79
N LEU A 219 2.78 -22.00 -7.53
CA LEU A 219 1.59 -21.26 -7.09
C LEU A 219 1.03 -21.80 -5.77
N ASP A 220 1.23 -23.09 -5.52
CA ASP A 220 0.85 -23.73 -4.28
C ASP A 220 1.62 -23.18 -3.08
N ASP A 221 2.95 -22.99 -3.23
CA ASP A 221 3.77 -22.39 -2.18
C ASP A 221 3.40 -20.92 -1.96
N ILE A 222 3.08 -20.20 -3.02
CA ILE A 222 2.62 -18.82 -2.94
C ILE A 222 1.30 -18.74 -2.18
N CYS A 223 0.29 -19.56 -2.53
CA CYS A 223 -1.00 -19.63 -1.83
C CYS A 223 -0.82 -19.98 -0.35
N LYS A 224 0.06 -20.95 -0.05
CA LYS A 224 0.39 -21.34 1.32
C LYS A 224 0.95 -20.16 2.12
N ASN A 225 1.89 -19.42 1.54
CA ASN A 225 2.51 -18.29 2.23
C ASN A 225 1.57 -17.08 2.36
N ILE A 226 0.67 -16.84 1.39
CA ILE A 226 -0.36 -15.82 1.54
C ILE A 226 -1.34 -16.20 2.65
N GLY A 227 -1.88 -17.42 2.65
CA GLY A 227 -2.81 -17.90 3.70
C GLY A 227 -2.20 -17.81 5.09
N LEU A 228 -0.93 -18.27 5.22
CA LEU A 228 -0.15 -18.17 6.46
C LEU A 228 0.07 -16.71 6.88
N PHE A 229 0.36 -15.83 5.95
CA PHE A 229 0.57 -14.40 6.20
C PHE A 229 -0.70 -13.70 6.71
N LEU A 230 -1.84 -13.97 6.08
CA LEU A 230 -3.11 -13.43 6.53
C LEU A 230 -3.45 -13.90 7.95
N PHE A 231 -3.20 -15.18 8.24
CA PHE A 231 -3.35 -15.73 9.58
C PHE A 231 -2.40 -15.07 10.58
N ASP A 232 -1.11 -14.89 10.24
CA ASP A 232 -0.13 -14.20 11.08
C ASP A 232 -0.57 -12.77 11.43
N ARG A 233 -1.13 -12.04 10.46
CA ARG A 233 -1.67 -10.69 10.69
C ARG A 233 -2.82 -10.69 11.69
N VAL A 234 -3.76 -11.61 11.56
CA VAL A 234 -4.87 -11.75 12.51
C VAL A 234 -4.34 -12.09 13.90
N CYS A 235 -3.38 -13.02 14.00
CA CYS A 235 -2.75 -13.38 15.28
C CYS A 235 -1.95 -12.22 15.88
N THR A 236 -1.21 -11.47 15.08
CA THR A 236 -0.46 -10.28 15.55
C THR A 236 -1.38 -9.28 16.24
N ILE A 237 -2.55 -9.01 15.65
CA ILE A 237 -3.52 -8.06 16.22
C ILE A 237 -4.21 -8.65 17.45
N LEU A 238 -4.57 -9.92 17.42
CA LEU A 238 -5.28 -10.56 18.52
C LEU A 238 -4.36 -10.83 19.73
N LYS A 239 -3.14 -11.31 19.50
CA LYS A 239 -2.25 -11.85 20.54
C LYS A 239 -0.96 -11.05 20.73
N GLY A 240 -0.54 -10.26 19.74
CA GLY A 240 0.76 -9.58 19.67
C GLY A 240 1.85 -10.45 19.02
N GLY A 241 2.95 -9.78 18.63
CA GLY A 241 4.09 -10.42 17.96
C GLY A 241 3.81 -10.82 16.51
N SER A 242 4.75 -11.57 15.92
CA SER A 242 4.57 -12.27 14.64
C SER A 242 4.91 -13.74 14.84
N PRO A 243 3.90 -14.63 14.98
CA PRO A 243 4.15 -16.01 15.36
C PRO A 243 4.75 -16.86 14.23
N LYS A 244 4.70 -16.40 12.99
CA LYS A 244 5.05 -17.21 11.81
C LYS A 244 6.20 -16.69 10.97
N PHE A 245 6.58 -15.40 11.13
CA PHE A 245 7.64 -14.80 10.32
C PHE A 245 8.73 -14.18 11.17
N LYS A 246 9.96 -14.23 10.66
CA LYS A 246 11.10 -13.56 11.26
C LYS A 246 11.11 -12.08 10.88
N ILE A 247 11.47 -11.24 11.84
CA ILE A 247 11.59 -9.78 11.68
C ILE A 247 13.00 -9.37 12.06
N GLY A 248 13.64 -8.53 11.27
CA GLY A 248 15.03 -8.11 11.48
C GLY A 248 15.24 -7.11 12.62
N ARG A 249 14.16 -6.72 13.32
CA ARG A 249 14.19 -5.81 14.48
C ARG A 249 13.28 -6.33 15.60
N PRO A 250 13.49 -5.91 16.83
CA PRO A 250 12.56 -6.19 17.91
C PRO A 250 11.18 -5.57 17.64
N ILE A 251 10.12 -6.30 17.94
CA ILE A 251 8.75 -5.80 18.03
C ILE A 251 8.15 -6.20 19.36
N SER A 252 7.24 -5.37 19.88
CA SER A 252 6.55 -5.62 21.15
C SER A 252 5.42 -6.61 20.95
N ASP A 253 5.28 -7.55 21.87
CA ASP A 253 4.10 -8.43 21.96
C ASP A 253 2.90 -7.71 22.60
N SER A 254 3.11 -6.53 23.18
CA SER A 254 2.07 -5.72 23.79
C SER A 254 1.76 -4.50 22.93
N HIS A 255 0.48 -4.25 22.69
CA HIS A 255 0.00 -3.11 21.92
C HIS A 255 -1.45 -2.74 22.30
N PRO A 256 -1.91 -1.51 22.02
CA PRO A 256 -3.22 -1.00 22.48
C PRO A 256 -4.43 -1.66 21.81
N PHE A 257 -4.21 -2.46 20.78
CA PHE A 257 -5.24 -3.16 20.01
C PHE A 257 -5.31 -4.65 20.31
N LYS A 258 -4.52 -5.16 21.24
CA LYS A 258 -4.51 -6.58 21.62
C LYS A 258 -5.90 -7.04 22.07
N GLY A 259 -6.31 -8.20 21.60
CA GLY A 259 -7.64 -8.73 21.85
C GLY A 259 -8.69 -8.37 20.79
N LEU A 260 -8.38 -7.47 19.83
CA LEU A 260 -9.28 -7.20 18.72
C LEU A 260 -9.22 -8.32 17.68
N LEU A 261 -10.40 -8.69 17.17
CA LEU A 261 -10.54 -9.62 16.06
C LEU A 261 -10.68 -8.85 14.76
N ILE A 262 -9.95 -9.25 13.74
CA ILE A 262 -10.16 -8.80 12.36
C ILE A 262 -11.47 -9.40 11.85
N GLU A 263 -12.38 -8.55 11.40
CA GLU A 263 -13.70 -8.93 10.89
C GLU A 263 -13.67 -9.20 9.39
N ARG A 264 -12.74 -8.52 8.67
CA ARG A 264 -12.61 -8.60 7.21
C ARG A 264 -11.17 -8.47 6.75
N ILE A 265 -10.82 -9.26 5.75
CA ILE A 265 -9.56 -9.16 5.02
C ILE A 265 -9.90 -8.84 3.57
N VAL A 266 -9.22 -7.85 2.99
CA VAL A 266 -9.41 -7.44 1.60
C VAL A 266 -8.11 -7.59 0.86
N ILE A 267 -8.11 -8.38 -0.22
CA ILE A 267 -6.98 -8.47 -1.16
C ILE A 267 -7.27 -7.51 -2.31
N GLY A 268 -6.32 -6.62 -2.62
CA GLY A 268 -6.53 -5.54 -3.58
C GLY A 268 -5.45 -5.41 -4.64
N GLN A 269 -5.62 -4.42 -5.49
CA GLN A 269 -4.72 -4.07 -6.59
C GLN A 269 -4.53 -5.25 -7.57
N ARG A 270 -3.31 -5.44 -8.09
CA ARG A 270 -3.02 -6.50 -9.08
C ARG A 270 -3.17 -7.92 -8.53
N LEU A 271 -3.06 -8.10 -7.21
CA LEU A 271 -3.38 -9.40 -6.59
C LEU A 271 -4.86 -9.72 -6.73
N ALA A 272 -5.74 -8.74 -6.51
CA ALA A 272 -7.18 -8.95 -6.72
C ALA A 272 -7.51 -9.25 -8.19
N GLU A 273 -6.88 -8.57 -9.13
CA GLU A 273 -7.05 -8.86 -10.57
C GLU A 273 -6.60 -10.29 -10.91
N PHE A 274 -5.44 -10.70 -10.39
CA PHE A 274 -4.93 -12.05 -10.62
C PHE A 274 -5.84 -13.11 -10.01
N PHE A 275 -6.16 -13.01 -8.73
CA PHE A 275 -6.99 -14.00 -8.04
C PHE A 275 -8.47 -13.97 -8.44
N GLY A 276 -8.96 -12.86 -8.98
CA GLY A 276 -10.30 -12.74 -9.55
C GLY A 276 -10.42 -13.18 -11.02
N SER A 277 -9.32 -13.54 -11.67
CA SER A 277 -9.32 -14.09 -13.01
C SER A 277 -9.77 -15.56 -13.02
N GLU A 278 -10.25 -16.05 -14.17
CA GLU A 278 -10.65 -17.45 -14.35
C GLU A 278 -9.55 -18.44 -13.92
N SER A 279 -8.29 -18.14 -14.23
CA SER A 279 -7.15 -18.98 -13.83
C SER A 279 -6.70 -18.75 -12.36
N GLY A 280 -7.07 -17.65 -11.76
CA GLY A 280 -6.66 -17.26 -10.40
C GLY A 280 -7.63 -17.70 -9.30
N ASP A 281 -8.91 -17.91 -9.62
CA ASP A 281 -9.97 -18.18 -8.63
C ASP A 281 -9.73 -19.47 -7.82
N ILE A 282 -9.22 -20.51 -8.46
CA ILE A 282 -8.84 -21.74 -7.75
C ILE A 282 -7.74 -21.48 -6.70
N HIS A 283 -6.82 -20.58 -6.99
CA HIS A 283 -5.75 -20.20 -6.07
C HIS A 283 -6.27 -19.33 -4.93
N PHE A 284 -7.25 -18.46 -5.21
CA PHE A 284 -7.91 -17.69 -4.17
C PHE A 284 -8.68 -18.59 -3.19
N THR A 285 -9.40 -19.58 -3.70
CA THR A 285 -10.06 -20.62 -2.88
C THR A 285 -9.03 -21.34 -2.00
N LYS A 286 -7.89 -21.75 -2.59
CA LYS A 286 -6.82 -22.41 -1.84
C LYS A 286 -6.24 -21.54 -0.72
N ILE A 287 -6.07 -20.22 -0.94
CA ILE A 287 -5.62 -19.29 0.11
C ILE A 287 -6.60 -19.29 1.29
N LYS A 288 -7.92 -19.24 1.01
CA LYS A 288 -8.97 -19.27 2.03
C LYS A 288 -8.96 -20.60 2.82
N ASP A 289 -8.81 -21.72 2.14
CA ASP A 289 -8.76 -23.04 2.76
C ASP A 289 -7.55 -23.16 3.71
N ILE A 290 -6.39 -22.73 3.26
CA ILE A 290 -5.16 -22.72 4.08
C ILE A 290 -5.33 -21.79 5.30
N PHE A 291 -5.90 -20.61 5.12
CA PHE A 291 -6.17 -19.69 6.21
C PHE A 291 -7.12 -20.33 7.26
N ILE A 292 -8.20 -21.00 6.81
CA ILE A 292 -9.13 -21.73 7.70
C ILE A 292 -8.41 -22.85 8.43
N GLU A 293 -7.55 -23.61 7.74
CA GLU A 293 -6.76 -24.69 8.38
C GLU A 293 -5.94 -24.15 9.55
N TYR A 294 -5.23 -23.02 9.37
CA TYR A 294 -4.49 -22.39 10.46
C TYR A 294 -5.41 -21.90 11.58
N CYS A 295 -6.56 -21.32 11.26
CA CYS A 295 -7.54 -20.90 12.28
C CYS A 295 -8.11 -22.09 13.06
N ASN A 296 -8.34 -23.24 12.42
CA ASN A 296 -8.85 -24.46 13.07
C ASN A 296 -7.85 -25.11 14.03
N ASN A 297 -6.55 -24.87 13.81
CA ASN A 297 -5.47 -25.34 14.68
C ASN A 297 -5.26 -24.45 15.92
N GLU A 298 -5.99 -23.32 15.99
CA GLU A 298 -6.02 -22.43 17.15
C GLU A 298 -7.25 -22.70 18.00
N ASP A 299 -7.16 -22.42 19.30
CA ASP A 299 -8.26 -22.59 20.22
C ASP A 299 -9.30 -21.45 20.12
N GLY A 300 -10.59 -21.82 20.09
CA GLY A 300 -11.72 -20.94 20.37
C GLY A 300 -11.98 -19.89 19.27
N LEU A 301 -11.73 -18.60 19.59
CA LEU A 301 -12.24 -17.44 18.85
C LEU A 301 -11.92 -17.43 17.35
N LEU A 302 -10.72 -17.81 16.92
CA LEU A 302 -10.34 -17.80 15.51
C LEU A 302 -11.08 -18.86 14.71
N LYS A 303 -11.18 -20.08 15.25
CA LYS A 303 -11.93 -21.18 14.65
C LYS A 303 -13.40 -20.84 14.47
N ASP A 304 -14.02 -20.24 15.50
CA ASP A 304 -15.43 -19.85 15.43
C ASP A 304 -15.67 -18.69 14.48
N SER A 305 -14.72 -17.78 14.38
CA SER A 305 -14.84 -16.56 13.58
C SER A 305 -14.55 -16.76 12.10
N PHE A 306 -13.68 -17.73 11.75
CA PHE A 306 -13.25 -18.00 10.38
C PHE A 306 -13.44 -19.46 10.04
N ASN A 307 -14.49 -19.75 9.30
CA ASN A 307 -14.84 -21.12 8.90
C ASN A 307 -15.41 -21.15 7.48
N SER A 308 -15.58 -22.34 6.90
CA SER A 308 -16.07 -22.53 5.54
C SER A 308 -17.45 -21.92 5.25
N LYS A 309 -18.26 -21.64 6.28
CA LYS A 309 -19.60 -21.07 6.10
C LYS A 309 -19.58 -19.54 5.90
N ASN A 310 -18.53 -18.87 6.38
CA ASN A 310 -18.47 -17.40 6.39
C ASN A 310 -17.24 -16.80 5.71
N ILE A 311 -16.27 -17.63 5.31
CA ILE A 311 -14.98 -17.14 4.80
C ILE A 311 -15.13 -16.24 3.55
N ASP A 312 -16.08 -16.53 2.68
CA ASP A 312 -16.35 -15.74 1.47
C ASP A 312 -16.88 -14.34 1.75
N GLN A 313 -17.41 -14.10 2.95
CA GLN A 313 -17.82 -12.78 3.42
C GLN A 313 -16.71 -12.06 4.19
N LYS A 314 -15.66 -12.78 4.56
CA LYS A 314 -14.56 -12.28 5.41
C LYS A 314 -13.26 -12.06 4.67
N ILE A 315 -12.97 -12.85 3.64
CA ILE A 315 -11.81 -12.65 2.76
C ILE A 315 -12.32 -12.34 1.36
N LEU A 316 -12.15 -11.07 0.95
CA LEU A 316 -12.73 -10.51 -0.26
C LEU A 316 -11.64 -10.05 -1.23
N LEU A 317 -11.95 -10.04 -2.52
CA LEU A 317 -11.17 -9.32 -3.52
C LEU A 317 -11.75 -7.91 -3.69
N SER A 318 -10.88 -6.90 -3.62
CA SER A 318 -11.26 -5.52 -3.89
C SER A 318 -11.63 -5.34 -5.37
N GLN A 319 -12.65 -4.54 -5.61
CA GLN A 319 -13.03 -4.07 -6.94
C GLN A 319 -12.52 -2.65 -7.25
N LEU A 320 -11.77 -2.04 -6.29
CA LEU A 320 -11.29 -0.66 -6.38
C LEU A 320 -9.82 -0.62 -6.81
N ARG A 321 -9.59 -0.47 -8.10
CA ARG A 321 -8.23 -0.26 -8.63
C ARG A 321 -7.66 1.09 -8.24
N GLU A 322 -8.53 2.09 -8.17
CA GLU A 322 -8.25 3.49 -7.87
C GLU A 322 -8.22 3.80 -6.37
N SER A 323 -8.29 2.79 -5.51
CA SER A 323 -8.33 2.98 -4.05
C SER A 323 -7.24 3.93 -3.51
N PRO A 324 -5.96 3.89 -3.94
CA PRO A 324 -4.95 4.82 -3.42
C PRO A 324 -5.25 6.28 -3.78
N ILE A 325 -5.80 6.56 -4.96
CA ILE A 325 -6.15 7.91 -5.40
C ILE A 325 -7.34 8.44 -4.59
N ILE A 326 -8.41 7.64 -4.43
CA ILE A 326 -9.56 8.02 -3.60
C ILE A 326 -9.13 8.22 -2.15
N GLY A 327 -8.28 7.35 -1.62
CA GLY A 327 -7.73 7.46 -0.27
C GLY A 327 -6.93 8.74 -0.03
N LEU A 328 -6.15 9.18 -1.01
CA LEU A 328 -5.44 10.47 -0.97
C LEU A 328 -6.42 11.64 -0.85
N GLY A 329 -7.49 11.63 -1.62
CA GLY A 329 -8.54 12.65 -1.56
C GLY A 329 -9.25 12.63 -0.22
N ALA A 330 -9.72 11.48 0.24
CA ALA A 330 -10.38 11.34 1.52
C ALA A 330 -9.51 11.87 2.67
N LYS A 331 -8.23 11.45 2.70
CA LYS A 331 -7.29 11.95 3.72
C LYS A 331 -7.03 13.44 3.61
N ALA A 332 -6.92 13.98 2.40
CA ALA A 332 -6.72 15.40 2.16
C ALA A 332 -7.88 16.27 2.71
N TYR A 333 -9.10 15.80 2.56
CA TYR A 333 -10.30 16.52 3.05
C TYR A 333 -10.51 16.33 4.56
N LEU A 334 -10.36 15.11 5.07
CA LEU A 334 -10.64 14.78 6.48
C LEU A 334 -9.53 15.20 7.46
N SER A 335 -8.36 15.60 6.95
CA SER A 335 -7.21 16.06 7.78
C SER A 335 -7.08 17.59 7.82
N GLN A 336 -8.04 18.34 7.25
CA GLN A 336 -8.11 19.79 7.36
C GLN A 336 -8.89 20.21 8.59
#